data_dfa69a55c3a15677b6222ef57e82760d
#
_entry.id   dfa69a55c3a15677b6222ef57e82760d
#
_cell.length_a   1.000
_cell.length_b   1.000
_cell.length_c   1.000
_cell.angle_alpha   90.00
_cell.angle_beta   90.00
_cell.angle_gamma   90.00
#
_symmetry.space_group_name_H-M   'P 1'
#
loop_
_entity.id
_entity.type
_entity.pdbx_description
1 polymer ?
#
loop_
_entity_poly.entity_id
_entity_poly.type
_entity_poly.pdbx_seq_one_letter_code
_entity_poly.pdbx_strand_id
1 'polypeptide(L)'
;MGKYTLPEMPYAYDALEPHIDAKTMEIHHTKHHQAYTDKLNAALEKCPAEIQEKDILDILSDISSVPEDKRSAINFNGGGYDNHRLFWNNMKANGGGEPGGSIADAIKDSFGSFSDFKEKFSSTTAVIQGSGWGWLVYNPRSEERRVGKECRSRWSPYH
;
A
#
# COMPACT_ATOMS: atom_id res chain seq x y z
N MET A 1 -22.32 5.19 10.43
CA MET A 1 -21.65 4.97 9.13
C MET A 1 -20.16 5.06 9.42
N GLY A 2 -19.32 4.10 8.99
CA GLY A 2 -17.89 4.17 9.27
C GLY A 2 -17.23 5.36 8.57
N LYS A 3 -16.09 5.82 9.10
CA LYS A 3 -15.35 6.98 8.57
C LYS A 3 -14.77 6.73 7.18
N TYR A 4 -14.29 5.49 6.93
CA TYR A 4 -13.64 5.13 5.67
C TYR A 4 -14.66 4.50 4.72
N THR A 5 -14.59 4.91 3.46
CA THR A 5 -15.38 4.33 2.36
C THR A 5 -14.45 3.70 1.34
N LEU A 6 -14.94 2.72 0.58
CA LEU A 6 -14.19 2.18 -0.55
C LEU A 6 -13.97 3.32 -1.56
N PRO A 7 -12.72 3.70 -1.87
CA PRO A 7 -12.45 4.73 -2.87
C PRO A 7 -12.92 4.29 -4.24
N GLU A 8 -13.35 5.23 -5.07
CA GLU A 8 -13.64 4.93 -6.47
C GLU A 8 -12.36 4.54 -7.23
N MET A 9 -12.52 3.66 -8.22
CA MET A 9 -11.40 3.31 -9.10
C MET A 9 -11.05 4.51 -9.99
N PRO A 10 -9.75 4.83 -10.16
CA PRO A 10 -9.32 5.92 -11.04
C PRO A 10 -9.47 5.61 -12.53
N TYR A 11 -9.87 4.39 -12.90
CA TYR A 11 -10.08 3.91 -14.27
C TYR A 11 -11.08 2.75 -14.27
N ALA A 12 -11.62 2.41 -15.45
CA ALA A 12 -12.52 1.27 -15.61
C ALA A 12 -11.83 -0.07 -15.31
N TYR A 13 -12.57 -1.08 -14.88
CA TYR A 13 -12.00 -2.38 -14.53
C TYR A 13 -11.27 -3.09 -15.69
N ASP A 14 -11.67 -2.85 -16.92
CA ASP A 14 -11.07 -3.39 -18.16
C ASP A 14 -9.87 -2.59 -18.67
N ALA A 15 -9.55 -1.45 -18.04
CA ALA A 15 -8.51 -0.54 -18.54
C ALA A 15 -7.09 -1.15 -18.56
N LEU A 16 -6.85 -2.22 -17.80
CA LEU A 16 -5.54 -2.88 -17.73
C LEU A 16 -5.45 -4.15 -18.57
N GLU A 17 -6.49 -4.47 -19.34
CA GLU A 17 -6.45 -5.60 -20.25
C GLU A 17 -5.43 -5.37 -21.41
N PRO A 18 -4.79 -6.42 -21.91
CA PRO A 18 -4.95 -7.85 -21.55
C PRO A 18 -4.09 -8.31 -20.36
N HIS A 19 -3.43 -7.41 -19.65
CA HIS A 19 -2.47 -7.78 -18.58
C HIS A 19 -3.15 -8.20 -17.28
N ILE A 20 -4.23 -7.52 -16.90
CA ILE A 20 -5.08 -7.86 -15.76
C ILE A 20 -6.53 -7.79 -16.24
N ASP A 21 -7.27 -8.87 -16.13
CA ASP A 21 -8.65 -8.94 -16.60
C ASP A 21 -9.62 -8.14 -15.71
N ALA A 22 -10.70 -7.67 -16.32
CA ALA A 22 -11.70 -6.84 -15.65
C ALA A 22 -12.31 -7.52 -14.42
N LYS A 23 -12.51 -8.85 -14.46
CA LYS A 23 -13.10 -9.59 -13.34
C LYS A 23 -12.18 -9.67 -12.14
N THR A 24 -10.87 -9.84 -12.37
CA THR A 24 -9.85 -9.77 -11.32
C THR A 24 -9.84 -8.40 -10.66
N MET A 25 -9.86 -7.32 -11.46
CA MET A 25 -9.89 -5.95 -10.95
C MET A 25 -11.16 -5.68 -10.13
N GLU A 26 -12.34 -6.06 -10.64
CA GLU A 26 -13.61 -5.92 -9.93
C GLU A 26 -13.60 -6.64 -8.57
N ILE A 27 -13.17 -7.91 -8.54
CA ILE A 27 -13.14 -8.70 -7.30
C ILE A 27 -12.12 -8.13 -6.32
N HIS A 28 -10.93 -7.77 -6.80
CA HIS A 28 -9.87 -7.20 -5.96
C HIS A 28 -10.31 -5.87 -5.32
N HIS A 29 -11.04 -5.04 -6.04
CA HIS A 29 -11.59 -3.79 -5.53
C HIS A 29 -12.81 -4.04 -4.63
N THR A 30 -13.89 -4.64 -5.17
CA THR A 30 -15.20 -4.70 -4.49
C THR A 30 -15.29 -5.74 -3.37
N LYS A 31 -14.36 -6.71 -3.31
CA LYS A 31 -14.31 -7.74 -2.26
C LYS A 31 -13.11 -7.58 -1.35
N HIS A 32 -11.89 -7.58 -1.89
CA HIS A 32 -10.70 -7.53 -1.04
C HIS A 32 -10.50 -6.15 -0.40
N HIS A 33 -10.48 -5.08 -1.17
CA HIS A 33 -10.34 -3.72 -0.62
C HIS A 33 -11.55 -3.35 0.27
N GLN A 34 -12.77 -3.68 -0.16
CA GLN A 34 -13.97 -3.45 0.66
C GLN A 34 -13.88 -4.17 2.01
N ALA A 35 -13.39 -5.42 2.04
CA ALA A 35 -13.27 -6.16 3.29
C ALA A 35 -12.27 -5.52 4.27
N TYR A 36 -11.17 -4.93 3.78
CA TYR A 36 -10.27 -4.13 4.62
C TYR A 36 -10.95 -2.87 5.14
N THR A 37 -11.68 -2.17 4.29
CA THR A 37 -12.45 -0.96 4.64
C THR A 37 -13.45 -1.24 5.77
N ASP A 38 -14.25 -2.29 5.62
CA ASP A 38 -15.28 -2.67 6.59
C ASP A 38 -14.67 -3.07 7.94
N LYS A 39 -13.62 -3.90 7.92
CA LYS A 39 -12.95 -4.36 9.13
C LYS A 39 -12.17 -3.24 9.84
N LEU A 40 -11.60 -2.30 9.09
CA LEU A 40 -10.98 -1.09 9.65
C LEU A 40 -12.03 -0.26 10.40
N ASN A 41 -13.15 0.04 9.76
CA ASN A 41 -14.24 0.78 10.40
C ASN A 41 -14.74 0.09 11.67
N ALA A 42 -14.98 -1.23 11.62
CA ALA A 42 -15.43 -2.00 12.79
C ALA A 42 -14.41 -2.00 13.94
N ALA A 43 -13.11 -1.94 13.64
CA ALA A 43 -12.07 -1.82 14.65
C ALA A 43 -12.01 -0.42 15.25
N LEU A 44 -12.14 0.63 14.42
CA LEU A 44 -12.12 2.03 14.84
C LEU A 44 -13.33 2.43 15.69
N GLU A 45 -14.51 1.89 15.42
CA GLU A 45 -15.72 2.14 16.24
C GLU A 45 -15.53 1.84 17.73
N LYS A 46 -14.56 0.99 18.06
CA LYS A 46 -14.21 0.59 19.44
C LYS A 46 -13.05 1.40 20.03
N CYS A 47 -12.57 2.41 19.32
CA CYS A 47 -11.49 3.29 19.75
C CYS A 47 -12.04 4.61 20.30
N PRO A 48 -11.25 5.35 21.09
CA PRO A 48 -11.59 6.73 21.48
C PRO A 48 -11.83 7.65 20.27
N ALA A 49 -12.68 8.64 20.43
CA ALA A 49 -13.08 9.57 19.34
C ALA A 49 -11.86 10.25 18.68
N GLU A 50 -10.88 10.63 19.46
CA GLU A 50 -9.64 11.24 18.95
C GLU A 50 -8.85 10.35 18.00
N ILE A 51 -8.94 9.02 18.12
CA ILE A 51 -8.35 8.07 17.17
C ILE A 51 -9.25 7.92 15.94
N GLN A 52 -10.57 7.85 16.17
CA GLN A 52 -11.52 7.71 15.06
C GLN A 52 -11.47 8.89 14.07
N GLU A 53 -11.11 10.09 14.54
CA GLU A 53 -11.05 11.32 13.74
C GLU A 53 -9.75 11.51 12.95
N LYS A 54 -8.68 10.79 13.29
CA LYS A 54 -7.39 10.87 12.59
C LYS A 54 -7.45 10.27 11.17
N ASP A 55 -6.57 10.77 10.29
CA ASP A 55 -6.29 10.09 9.01
C ASP A 55 -5.61 8.73 9.24
N ILE A 56 -5.80 7.81 8.30
CA ILE A 56 -5.26 6.45 8.42
C ILE A 56 -3.73 6.45 8.48
N LEU A 57 -3.06 7.34 7.75
CA LEU A 57 -1.61 7.44 7.79
C LEU A 57 -1.11 7.94 9.15
N ASP A 58 -1.82 8.87 9.78
CA ASP A 58 -1.50 9.35 11.13
C ASP A 58 -1.66 8.23 12.15
N ILE A 59 -2.74 7.43 12.05
CA ILE A 59 -2.97 6.28 12.93
C ILE A 59 -1.87 5.24 12.77
N LEU A 60 -1.51 4.90 11.53
CA LEU A 60 -0.50 3.88 11.25
C LEU A 60 0.92 4.35 11.63
N SER A 61 1.22 5.64 11.47
CA SER A 61 2.53 6.21 11.84
C SER A 61 2.75 6.23 13.35
N ASP A 62 1.68 6.33 14.14
CA ASP A 62 1.70 6.28 15.61
C ASP A 62 0.72 5.22 16.13
N ILE A 63 0.93 3.97 15.71
CA ILE A 63 0.08 2.85 16.12
C ILE A 63 0.12 2.62 17.64
N SER A 64 1.14 3.15 18.33
CA SER A 64 1.25 3.08 19.77
C SER A 64 0.18 3.88 20.51
N SER A 65 -0.36 4.94 19.89
CA SER A 65 -1.47 5.73 20.42
C SER A 65 -2.82 4.99 20.41
N VAL A 66 -2.94 3.92 19.62
CA VAL A 66 -4.14 3.08 19.55
C VAL A 66 -4.20 2.15 20.77
N PRO A 67 -5.40 1.88 21.36
CA PRO A 67 -5.56 0.89 22.42
C PRO A 67 -4.94 -0.46 22.05
N GLU A 68 -4.18 -1.06 22.96
CA GLU A 68 -3.32 -2.22 22.70
C GLU A 68 -4.10 -3.40 22.07
N ASP A 69 -5.29 -3.67 22.56
CA ASP A 69 -6.18 -4.73 22.07
C ASP A 69 -6.75 -4.48 20.65
N LYS A 70 -6.61 -3.26 20.12
CA LYS A 70 -7.05 -2.87 18.76
C LYS A 70 -5.90 -2.68 17.78
N ARG A 71 -4.65 -2.50 18.25
CA ARG A 71 -3.48 -2.22 17.39
C ARG A 71 -3.31 -3.21 16.26
N SER A 72 -3.38 -4.50 16.57
CA SER A 72 -3.20 -5.54 15.54
C SER A 72 -4.25 -5.48 14.45
N ALA A 73 -5.53 -5.31 14.82
CA ALA A 73 -6.63 -5.22 13.86
C ALA A 73 -6.56 -3.95 13.00
N ILE A 74 -6.24 -2.80 13.61
CA ILE A 74 -6.14 -1.52 12.91
C ILE A 74 -4.89 -1.49 12.03
N ASN A 75 -3.74 -1.95 12.51
CA ASN A 75 -2.53 -2.04 11.70
C ASN A 75 -2.73 -2.92 10.47
N PHE A 76 -3.34 -4.10 10.65
CA PHE A 76 -3.61 -5.03 9.57
C PHE A 76 -4.63 -4.49 8.56
N ASN A 77 -5.80 -4.05 9.01
CA ASN A 77 -6.87 -3.62 8.12
C ASN A 77 -6.63 -2.20 7.58
N GLY A 78 -6.06 -1.31 8.37
CA GLY A 78 -5.67 0.03 7.94
C GLY A 78 -4.54 0.01 6.93
N GLY A 79 -3.50 -0.79 7.17
CA GLY A 79 -2.44 -1.03 6.20
C GLY A 79 -2.98 -1.64 4.91
N GLY A 80 -3.88 -2.64 5.01
CA GLY A 80 -4.54 -3.22 3.83
C GLY A 80 -5.38 -2.21 3.05
N TYR A 81 -6.13 -1.36 3.74
CA TYR A 81 -6.89 -0.27 3.11
C TYR A 81 -5.99 0.71 2.36
N ASP A 82 -4.94 1.20 3.00
CA ASP A 82 -4.05 2.20 2.39
C ASP A 82 -3.19 1.61 1.28
N ASN A 83 -2.70 0.37 1.43
CA ASN A 83 -1.96 -0.35 0.40
C ASN A 83 -2.76 -0.46 -0.90
N HIS A 84 -4.04 -0.81 -0.83
CA HIS A 84 -4.89 -0.90 -2.01
C HIS A 84 -5.16 0.47 -2.62
N ARG A 85 -5.38 1.50 -1.78
CA ARG A 85 -5.56 2.88 -2.25
C ARG A 85 -4.36 3.35 -3.08
N LEU A 86 -3.14 3.09 -2.61
CA LEU A 86 -1.92 3.42 -3.34
C LEU A 86 -1.75 2.56 -4.60
N PHE A 87 -2.07 1.27 -4.51
CA PHE A 87 -1.92 0.31 -5.59
C PHE A 87 -2.73 0.70 -6.83
N TRP A 88 -3.99 1.11 -6.66
CA TRP A 88 -4.81 1.57 -7.78
C TRP A 88 -4.18 2.75 -8.53
N ASN A 89 -3.57 3.68 -7.82
CA ASN A 89 -2.94 4.86 -8.41
C ASN A 89 -1.58 4.59 -9.08
N ASN A 90 -0.96 3.43 -8.80
CA ASN A 90 0.33 3.04 -9.38
C ASN A 90 0.21 2.33 -10.73
N MET A 91 -1.01 2.09 -11.21
CA MET A 91 -1.26 1.40 -12.47
C MET A 91 -2.05 2.29 -13.44
N LYS A 92 -1.81 2.13 -14.73
CA LYS A 92 -2.56 2.80 -15.80
C LYS A 92 -2.47 2.01 -17.10
N ALA A 93 -3.45 2.19 -17.98
CA ALA A 93 -3.40 1.69 -19.35
C ALA A 93 -2.14 2.23 -20.06
N ASN A 94 -1.47 1.36 -20.81
CA ASN A 94 -0.22 1.67 -21.52
C ASN A 94 0.86 2.29 -20.61
N GLY A 95 0.87 1.88 -19.35
CA GLY A 95 1.87 2.29 -18.36
C GLY A 95 3.23 1.61 -18.58
N GLY A 96 4.18 1.91 -17.72
CA GLY A 96 5.53 1.36 -17.77
C GLY A 96 6.54 2.33 -18.38
N GLY A 97 7.65 1.77 -18.87
CA GLY A 97 8.80 2.56 -19.31
C GLY A 97 9.78 2.85 -18.17
N GLU A 98 10.77 3.68 -18.45
CA GLU A 98 11.75 4.12 -17.45
C GLU A 98 11.28 5.39 -16.76
N PRO A 99 11.59 5.55 -15.46
CA PRO A 99 11.31 6.79 -14.76
C PRO A 99 12.12 7.94 -15.31
N GLY A 100 11.60 9.17 -15.23
CA GLY A 100 12.30 10.41 -15.61
C GLY A 100 12.46 11.37 -14.43
N GLY A 101 13.24 12.43 -14.64
CA GLY A 101 13.43 13.49 -13.63
C GLY A 101 14.06 13.00 -12.33
N SER A 102 13.79 13.69 -11.25
CA SER A 102 14.40 13.44 -9.93
C SER A 102 14.24 12.04 -9.39
N ILE A 103 13.16 11.30 -9.76
CA ILE A 103 12.99 9.93 -9.33
C ILE A 103 13.97 8.98 -10.05
N ALA A 104 14.28 9.23 -11.33
CA ALA A 104 15.28 8.47 -12.05
C ALA A 104 16.66 8.63 -11.45
N ASP A 105 17.06 9.90 -11.15
CA ASP A 105 18.33 10.20 -10.50
C ASP A 105 18.43 9.50 -9.15
N ALA A 106 17.39 9.59 -8.36
CA ALA A 106 17.33 9.00 -7.04
C ALA A 106 17.39 7.46 -7.05
N ILE A 107 16.78 6.80 -8.05
CA ILE A 107 16.90 5.36 -8.26
C ILE A 107 18.32 5.00 -8.67
N LYS A 108 18.92 5.77 -9.58
CA LYS A 108 20.32 5.57 -10.00
C LYS A 108 21.28 5.70 -8.84
N ASP A 109 21.13 6.72 -8.00
CA ASP A 109 22.00 6.96 -6.84
C ASP A 109 21.87 5.83 -5.79
N SER A 110 20.66 5.30 -5.60
CA SER A 110 20.39 4.29 -4.56
C SER A 110 20.65 2.84 -5.01
N PHE A 111 20.50 2.56 -6.31
CA PHE A 111 20.52 1.18 -6.85
C PHE A 111 21.54 0.99 -7.98
N GLY A 112 22.18 2.04 -8.48
CA GLY A 112 23.12 2.01 -9.61
C GLY A 112 22.44 2.20 -10.96
N SER A 113 21.34 1.52 -11.22
CA SER A 113 20.53 1.66 -12.44
C SER A 113 19.06 1.35 -12.20
N PHE A 114 18.21 1.74 -13.15
CA PHE A 114 16.80 1.31 -13.13
C PHE A 114 16.65 -0.20 -13.32
N SER A 115 17.53 -0.82 -14.11
CA SER A 115 17.56 -2.29 -14.26
C SER A 115 17.86 -2.99 -12.96
N ASP A 116 18.88 -2.55 -12.23
CA ASP A 116 19.26 -3.12 -10.92
C ASP A 116 18.15 -2.93 -9.89
N PHE A 117 17.50 -1.75 -9.90
CA PHE A 117 16.31 -1.53 -9.08
C PHE A 117 15.19 -2.52 -9.40
N LYS A 118 14.84 -2.71 -10.68
CA LYS A 118 13.80 -3.66 -11.11
C LYS A 118 14.12 -5.09 -10.68
N GLU A 119 15.35 -5.52 -10.88
CA GLU A 119 15.79 -6.84 -10.47
C GLU A 119 15.66 -7.03 -8.96
N LYS A 120 16.17 -6.08 -8.19
CA LYS A 120 16.09 -6.11 -6.73
C LYS A 120 14.65 -6.06 -6.22
N PHE A 121 13.81 -5.21 -6.79
CA PHE A 121 12.41 -5.11 -6.43
C PHE A 121 11.67 -6.42 -6.72
N SER A 122 11.83 -6.95 -7.92
CA SER A 122 11.18 -8.19 -8.36
C SER A 122 11.64 -9.39 -7.54
N SER A 123 12.95 -9.59 -7.36
CA SER A 123 13.50 -10.70 -6.59
C SER A 123 13.08 -10.64 -5.11
N THR A 124 13.06 -9.45 -4.52
CA THR A 124 12.61 -9.26 -3.13
C THR A 124 11.13 -9.54 -2.96
N THR A 125 10.31 -9.14 -3.93
CA THR A 125 8.85 -9.28 -3.85
C THR A 125 8.39 -10.69 -4.19
N ALA A 126 9.03 -11.35 -5.17
CA ALA A 126 8.64 -12.68 -5.64
C ALA A 126 8.77 -13.80 -4.58
N VAL A 127 9.58 -13.59 -3.53
CA VAL A 127 9.77 -14.58 -2.46
C VAL A 127 8.79 -14.39 -1.29
N ILE A 128 7.83 -13.48 -1.40
CA ILE A 128 6.79 -13.32 -0.38
C ILE A 128 5.84 -14.53 -0.45
N GLN A 129 5.72 -15.26 0.65
CA GLN A 129 4.85 -16.43 0.71
C GLN A 129 3.38 -16.03 0.91
N GLY A 130 2.50 -16.57 0.09
CA GLY A 130 1.08 -16.26 0.09
C GLY A 130 0.79 -14.95 -0.63
N SER A 131 0.35 -13.93 0.09
CA SER A 131 0.12 -12.58 -0.44
C SER A 131 0.92 -11.54 0.35
N GLY A 132 1.32 -10.47 -0.32
CA GLY A 132 2.05 -9.38 0.32
C GLY A 132 2.30 -8.22 -0.64
N TRP A 133 3.07 -7.25 -0.19
CA TRP A 133 3.35 -6.01 -0.89
C TRP A 133 4.84 -5.77 -1.02
N GLY A 134 5.27 -5.33 -2.20
CA GLY A 134 6.60 -4.78 -2.41
C GLY A 134 6.54 -3.26 -2.40
N TRP A 135 7.55 -2.61 -1.81
CA TRP A 135 7.61 -1.17 -1.64
C TRP A 135 8.94 -0.60 -2.06
N LEU A 136 8.91 0.50 -2.78
CA LEU A 136 10.01 1.45 -2.85
C LEU A 136 9.76 2.53 -1.80
N VAL A 137 10.62 2.59 -0.80
CA VAL A 137 10.50 3.56 0.31
C VAL A 137 11.61 4.59 0.28
N TYR A 138 11.30 5.79 0.70
CA TYR A 138 12.26 6.87 0.92
C TYR A 138 12.39 7.13 2.42
N ASN A 139 13.63 7.11 2.92
CA ASN A 139 13.91 7.48 4.30
C ASN A 139 14.38 8.95 4.35
N PRO A 140 13.59 9.88 4.89
CA PRO A 140 13.95 11.30 4.91
C PRO A 140 15.13 11.64 5.82
N ARG A 141 15.50 10.72 6.75
CA ARG A 141 16.63 10.94 7.65
C ARG A 141 17.99 10.56 7.04
N SER A 142 18.02 9.46 6.29
CA SER A 142 19.25 8.98 5.63
C SER A 142 19.30 9.32 4.14
N GLU A 143 18.23 9.93 3.60
CA GLU A 143 18.02 10.20 2.16
C GLU A 143 18.13 8.94 1.28
N GLU A 144 18.17 7.76 1.90
CA GLU A 144 18.25 6.48 1.20
C GLU A 144 16.88 6.03 0.70
N ARG A 145 16.91 5.33 -0.43
CA ARG A 145 15.77 4.60 -0.96
C ARG A 145 16.02 3.11 -0.84
N ARG A 146 15.03 2.39 -0.34
CA ARG A 146 15.13 0.95 -0.09
C ARG A 146 13.94 0.22 -0.69
N VAL A 147 14.19 -1.01 -1.13
CA VAL A 147 13.11 -1.96 -1.46
C VAL A 147 12.72 -2.67 -0.17
N GLY A 148 11.47 -2.51 0.23
CA GLY A 148 10.86 -3.24 1.34
C GLY A 148 9.87 -4.27 0.85
N LYS A 149 9.63 -5.31 1.64
CA LYS A 149 8.56 -6.29 1.43
C LYS A 149 7.81 -6.50 2.72
N GLU A 150 6.50 -6.67 2.61
CA GLU A 150 5.66 -7.07 3.72
C GLU A 150 4.86 -8.31 3.39
N CYS A 151 4.95 -9.30 4.28
CA CYS A 151 4.09 -10.45 4.27
C CYS A 151 2.83 -10.11 5.09
N ARG A 152 1.67 -10.00 4.42
CA ARG A 152 0.36 -9.68 5.02
C ARG A 152 0.34 -8.37 5.81
N SER A 153 0.14 -7.25 5.12
CA SER A 153 -0.29 -5.94 5.65
C SER A 153 0.25 -5.54 7.06
N ARG A 154 1.53 -5.75 7.32
CA ARG A 154 2.24 -5.09 8.40
C ARG A 154 2.86 -3.83 7.87
N TRP A 155 2.19 -2.72 8.06
CA TRP A 155 2.79 -1.43 7.77
C TRP A 155 3.75 -1.07 8.90
N SER A 156 5.03 -0.92 8.60
CA SER A 156 6.00 -0.30 9.49
C SER A 156 6.80 0.73 8.69
N PRO A 157 6.71 2.02 9.01
CA PRO A 157 7.49 3.05 8.34
C PRO A 157 8.98 3.02 8.70
N TYR A 158 9.41 2.06 9.55
CA TYR A 158 10.74 2.02 10.13
C TYR A 158 11.27 0.57 10.16
N HIS A 159 11.70 0.08 9.02
CA HIS A 159 12.65 -1.04 8.95
C HIS A 159 13.66 -0.81 7.82
#